data_8e1dc622808c0c550cb40fed772ed9d9
#
_entry.id   8e1dc622808c0c550cb40fed772ed9d9
#
_cell.length_a   1.000
_cell.length_b   1.000
_cell.length_c   1.000
_cell.angle_alpha   90.00
_cell.angle_beta   90.00
_cell.angle_gamma   90.00
#
_symmetry.space_group_name_H-M   'P 1'
#
loop_
_entity.id
_entity.type
_entity.pdbx_description
1 polymer ?
#
loop_
_entity_poly.entity_id
_entity_poly.type
_entity_poly.pdbx_seq_one_letter_code
_entity_poly.pdbx_strand_id
1 'polypeptide(L)'
;MGSIPVLAQNKVYDESIDPLAQIEQAVKDAARGHKYVICQLGGNWCRWCVMFSRFIQQDPEIDKVVKDNFVYAHVNFKSRKDPLSQKVSKRLGNAGRFGFPVLVILDTDGSVLHIQNSSYLEDGDGYSKDKVLGFFQQWTPAAVRGEN
;
A
#
# COMPACT_ATOMS: atom_id res chain seq x y z
N MET A 1 11.41 -23.45 -20.39
CA MET A 1 11.01 -22.36 -19.49
C MET A 1 11.30 -22.75 -18.05
N GLY A 2 12.08 -21.96 -17.37
CA GLY A 2 12.35 -22.18 -15.96
C GLY A 2 11.17 -21.74 -15.09
N SER A 3 10.92 -22.46 -14.00
CA SER A 3 9.98 -22.02 -12.98
C SER A 3 10.56 -20.82 -12.21
N ILE A 4 9.70 -19.93 -11.75
CA ILE A 4 10.10 -18.83 -10.89
C ILE A 4 10.48 -19.43 -9.52
N PRO A 5 11.67 -19.08 -8.98
CA PRO A 5 12.06 -19.55 -7.66
C PRO A 5 11.04 -19.13 -6.59
N VAL A 6 10.86 -19.96 -5.56
CA VAL A 6 9.91 -19.68 -4.47
C VAL A 6 10.19 -18.33 -3.81
N LEU A 7 11.47 -17.99 -3.60
CA LEU A 7 11.86 -16.70 -3.03
C LEU A 7 11.43 -15.52 -3.91
N ALA A 8 11.58 -15.63 -5.24
CA ALA A 8 11.16 -14.59 -6.17
C ALA A 8 9.63 -14.45 -6.19
N GLN A 9 8.88 -15.55 -6.04
CA GLN A 9 7.41 -15.52 -5.99
C GLN A 9 6.88 -14.77 -4.77
N ASN A 10 7.68 -14.69 -3.69
CA ASN A 10 7.30 -14.00 -2.47
C ASN A 10 7.77 -12.54 -2.43
N LYS A 11 8.47 -12.07 -3.47
CA LYS A 11 8.97 -10.71 -3.54
C LYS A 11 7.89 -9.78 -4.08
N VAL A 12 7.28 -9.04 -3.17
CA VAL A 12 6.27 -8.03 -3.45
C VAL A 12 6.90 -6.64 -3.42
N TYR A 13 7.89 -6.44 -2.56
CA TYR A 13 8.60 -5.18 -2.37
C TYR A 13 9.93 -5.19 -3.10
N ASP A 14 10.22 -4.12 -3.84
CA ASP A 14 11.51 -3.94 -4.50
C ASP A 14 12.48 -3.31 -3.50
N GLU A 15 13.39 -4.13 -2.99
CA GLU A 15 14.36 -3.70 -1.98
C GLU A 15 15.54 -2.93 -2.58
N SER A 16 15.63 -2.85 -3.92
CA SER A 16 16.76 -2.22 -4.62
C SER A 16 16.55 -0.73 -4.89
N ILE A 17 15.32 -0.23 -4.77
CA ILE A 17 15.00 1.17 -5.07
C ILE A 17 14.94 2.02 -3.80
N ASP A 18 15.16 3.32 -3.96
CA ASP A 18 15.01 4.28 -2.86
C ASP A 18 13.51 4.47 -2.56
N PRO A 19 13.03 4.07 -1.38
CA PRO A 19 11.61 4.18 -1.07
C PRO A 19 11.11 5.62 -0.99
N LEU A 20 11.95 6.59 -0.62
CA LEU A 20 11.54 8.00 -0.60
C LEU A 20 11.31 8.52 -2.02
N ALA A 21 12.22 8.19 -2.94
CA ALA A 21 12.06 8.55 -4.35
C ALA A 21 10.85 7.86 -4.98
N GLN A 22 10.60 6.60 -4.60
CA GLN A 22 9.43 5.84 -5.04
C GLN A 22 8.13 6.55 -4.66
N ILE A 23 8.03 7.02 -3.43
CA ILE A 23 6.85 7.75 -2.94
C ILE A 23 6.63 9.02 -3.79
N GLU A 24 7.67 9.82 -4.00
CA GLU A 24 7.54 11.06 -4.75
C GLU A 24 7.18 10.82 -6.22
N GLN A 25 7.68 9.76 -6.83
CA GLN A 25 7.30 9.39 -8.19
C GLN A 25 5.83 8.95 -8.25
N ALA A 26 5.38 8.18 -7.27
CA ALA A 26 3.98 7.76 -7.20
C ALA A 26 3.04 8.97 -7.07
N VAL A 27 3.42 9.99 -6.28
CA VAL A 27 2.65 11.23 -6.14
C VAL A 27 2.52 11.94 -7.49
N LYS A 28 3.63 12.05 -8.25
CA LYS A 28 3.60 12.68 -9.57
C LYS A 28 2.69 11.92 -10.54
N ASP A 29 2.80 10.60 -10.54
CA ASP A 29 1.99 9.75 -11.43
C ASP A 29 0.49 9.86 -11.08
N ALA A 30 0.17 9.87 -9.79
CA ALA A 30 -1.20 9.97 -9.31
C ALA A 30 -1.81 11.34 -9.68
N ALA A 31 -1.05 12.41 -9.52
CA ALA A 31 -1.52 13.76 -9.88
C ALA A 31 -1.90 13.86 -11.36
N ARG A 32 -1.09 13.25 -12.24
CA ARG A 32 -1.40 13.24 -13.68
C ARG A 32 -2.68 12.48 -14.01
N GLY A 33 -2.98 11.43 -13.26
CA GLY A 33 -4.17 10.61 -13.48
C GLY A 33 -5.37 11.01 -12.62
N HIS A 34 -5.27 12.08 -11.85
CA HIS A 34 -6.31 12.51 -10.89
C HIS A 34 -6.65 11.40 -9.88
N LYS A 35 -5.62 10.66 -9.45
CA LYS A 35 -5.74 9.56 -8.49
C LYS A 35 -5.08 9.93 -7.16
N TYR A 36 -5.35 9.13 -6.15
CA TYR A 36 -4.57 9.17 -4.90
C TYR A 36 -3.49 8.10 -4.93
N VAL A 37 -2.51 8.22 -4.04
CA VAL A 37 -1.49 7.21 -3.84
C VAL A 37 -1.90 6.33 -2.67
N ILE A 38 -1.69 5.02 -2.79
CA ILE A 38 -1.67 4.14 -1.63
C ILE A 38 -0.23 3.64 -1.47
N CYS A 39 0.35 3.94 -0.31
CA CYS A 39 1.63 3.35 0.08
C CYS A 39 1.34 2.18 1.03
N GLN A 40 1.65 0.98 0.59
CA GLN A 40 1.65 -0.20 1.46
C GLN A 40 3.03 -0.31 2.08
N LEU A 41 3.16 0.12 3.33
CA LEU A 41 4.42 0.08 4.05
C LEU A 41 4.61 -1.28 4.69
N GLY A 42 5.74 -1.91 4.43
CA GLY A 42 6.07 -3.23 4.96
C GLY A 42 7.29 -3.80 4.26
N GLY A 43 7.32 -5.11 4.09
CA GLY A 43 8.46 -5.75 3.45
C GLY A 43 8.19 -7.20 3.09
N ASN A 44 9.13 -7.78 2.33
CA ASN A 44 9.06 -9.19 1.95
C ASN A 44 9.21 -10.14 3.13
N TRP A 45 9.77 -9.66 4.24
CA TRP A 45 9.89 -10.39 5.51
C TRP A 45 8.55 -10.54 6.23
N CYS A 46 7.54 -9.80 5.82
CA CYS A 46 6.26 -9.69 6.49
C CYS A 46 5.21 -10.55 5.77
N ARG A 47 4.82 -11.66 6.40
CA ARG A 47 3.84 -12.59 5.82
C ARG A 47 2.50 -11.91 5.52
N TRP A 48 2.02 -11.09 6.44
CA TRP A 48 0.75 -10.39 6.27
C TRP A 48 0.81 -9.36 5.14
N CYS A 49 1.98 -8.75 4.92
CA CYS A 49 2.20 -7.82 3.82
C CYS A 49 2.08 -8.52 2.46
N VAL A 50 2.77 -9.66 2.32
CA VAL A 50 2.73 -10.46 1.09
C VAL A 50 1.31 -10.99 0.85
N MET A 51 0.66 -11.47 1.91
CA MET A 51 -0.70 -11.98 1.85
C MET A 51 -1.69 -10.89 1.42
N PHE A 52 -1.56 -9.67 1.96
CA PHE A 52 -2.43 -8.55 1.59
C PHE A 52 -2.31 -8.22 0.11
N SER A 53 -1.08 -8.11 -0.38
CA SER A 53 -0.82 -7.80 -1.79
C SER A 53 -1.44 -8.84 -2.72
N ARG A 54 -1.29 -10.12 -2.39
CA ARG A 54 -1.89 -11.19 -3.18
C ARG A 54 -3.41 -11.17 -3.11
N PHE A 55 -3.95 -10.93 -1.93
CA PHE A 55 -5.38 -10.88 -1.70
C PHE A 55 -6.05 -9.83 -2.60
N ILE A 56 -5.51 -8.62 -2.64
CA ILE A 56 -6.11 -7.54 -3.45
C ILE A 56 -5.93 -7.75 -4.94
N GLN A 57 -4.86 -8.42 -5.37
CA GLN A 57 -4.60 -8.68 -6.79
C GLN A 57 -5.43 -9.85 -7.31
N GLN A 58 -5.74 -10.82 -6.48
CA GLN A 58 -6.49 -12.02 -6.89
C GLN A 58 -8.00 -11.80 -6.96
N ASP A 59 -8.52 -10.80 -6.26
CA ASP A 59 -9.94 -10.48 -6.32
C ASP A 59 -10.19 -9.46 -7.43
N PRO A 60 -10.93 -9.83 -8.50
CA PRO A 60 -11.14 -8.92 -9.64
C PRO A 60 -11.84 -7.62 -9.28
N GLU A 61 -12.74 -7.63 -8.33
CA GLU A 61 -13.48 -6.44 -7.92
C GLU A 61 -12.58 -5.47 -7.16
N ILE A 62 -11.81 -5.98 -6.21
CA ILE A 62 -10.85 -5.17 -5.45
C ILE A 62 -9.76 -4.64 -6.40
N ASP A 63 -9.20 -5.51 -7.24
CA ASP A 63 -8.14 -5.13 -8.18
C ASP A 63 -8.59 -3.99 -9.10
N LYS A 64 -9.83 -4.03 -9.58
CA LYS A 64 -10.40 -2.99 -10.43
C LYS A 64 -10.53 -1.66 -9.69
N VAL A 65 -11.06 -1.66 -8.48
CA VAL A 65 -11.20 -0.43 -7.68
C VAL A 65 -9.83 0.19 -7.42
N VAL A 66 -8.85 -0.63 -7.09
CA VAL A 66 -7.48 -0.15 -6.83
C VAL A 66 -6.88 0.47 -8.09
N LYS A 67 -6.93 -0.24 -9.22
CA LYS A 67 -6.30 0.24 -10.46
C LYS A 67 -6.98 1.48 -11.03
N ASP A 68 -8.29 1.57 -10.89
CA ASP A 68 -9.05 2.69 -11.45
C ASP A 68 -8.85 3.99 -10.63
N ASN A 69 -8.52 3.88 -9.35
CA ASN A 69 -8.60 5.03 -8.44
C ASN A 69 -7.27 5.41 -7.79
N PHE A 70 -6.28 4.52 -7.79
CA PHE A 70 -5.06 4.71 -7.03
C PHE A 70 -3.82 4.37 -7.84
N VAL A 71 -2.72 5.04 -7.50
CA VAL A 71 -1.37 4.56 -7.80
C VAL A 71 -0.90 3.82 -6.56
N TYR A 72 -0.65 2.53 -6.69
CA TYR A 72 -0.34 1.66 -5.56
C TYR A 72 1.16 1.41 -5.51
N ALA A 73 1.79 1.74 -4.39
CA ALA A 73 3.23 1.56 -4.19
C ALA A 73 3.49 0.63 -3.00
N HIS A 74 4.26 -0.42 -3.24
CA HIS A 74 4.79 -1.28 -2.19
C HIS A 74 6.08 -0.64 -1.68
N VAL A 75 6.01 0.02 -0.53
CA VAL A 75 7.10 0.82 0.02
C VAL A 75 7.86 0.02 1.07
N ASN A 76 9.14 -0.22 0.81
CA ASN A 76 9.94 -1.10 1.65
C ASN A 76 10.32 -0.44 2.99
N PHE A 77 10.09 -1.17 4.06
CA PHE A 77 10.53 -0.87 5.42
C PHE A 77 11.39 -2.03 5.88
N LYS A 78 12.69 -1.79 6.02
CA LYS A 78 13.64 -2.85 6.33
C LYS A 78 13.57 -3.29 7.79
N SER A 79 13.66 -2.31 8.70
CA SER A 79 13.57 -2.57 10.15
C SER A 79 13.36 -1.27 10.90
N ARG A 80 12.93 -1.38 12.16
CA ARG A 80 12.72 -0.21 13.02
C ARG A 80 14.02 0.52 13.38
N LYS A 81 15.17 -0.17 13.27
CA LYS A 81 16.49 0.39 13.56
C LYS A 81 17.16 1.01 12.33
N ASP A 82 16.65 0.71 11.14
CA ASP A 82 17.20 1.21 9.89
C ASP A 82 16.87 2.70 9.72
N PRO A 83 17.88 3.59 9.57
CA PRO A 83 17.61 5.03 9.45
C PRO A 83 16.74 5.40 8.27
N LEU A 84 16.91 4.74 7.12
CA LEU A 84 16.09 5.00 5.94
C LEU A 84 14.64 4.60 6.19
N SER A 85 14.41 3.46 6.82
CA SER A 85 13.05 3.01 7.19
C SER A 85 12.37 3.99 8.13
N GLN A 86 13.13 4.56 9.08
CA GLN A 86 12.61 5.57 10.00
C GLN A 86 12.18 6.84 9.24
N LYS A 87 12.97 7.27 8.26
CA LYS A 87 12.64 8.43 7.42
C LYS A 87 11.39 8.17 6.60
N VAL A 88 11.26 6.97 6.03
CA VAL A 88 10.09 6.57 5.26
C VAL A 88 8.83 6.58 6.13
N SER A 89 8.91 5.96 7.30
CA SER A 89 7.77 5.95 8.24
C SER A 89 7.36 7.39 8.60
N LYS A 90 8.32 8.26 8.86
CA LYS A 90 8.08 9.67 9.20
C LYS A 90 7.40 10.41 8.04
N ARG A 91 7.89 10.21 6.80
CA ARG A 91 7.28 10.79 5.60
C ARG A 91 5.81 10.40 5.47
N LEU A 92 5.47 9.19 5.89
CA LEU A 92 4.12 8.63 5.82
C LEU A 92 3.34 8.82 7.13
N GLY A 93 3.59 9.91 7.86
CA GLY A 93 2.84 10.22 9.06
C GLY A 93 3.16 9.33 10.26
N ASN A 94 4.39 8.82 10.31
CA ASN A 94 4.84 7.89 11.34
C ASN A 94 4.00 6.60 11.36
N ALA A 95 3.66 6.13 10.17
CA ALA A 95 2.73 5.03 9.98
C ALA A 95 3.23 3.70 10.56
N GLY A 96 4.55 3.51 10.65
CA GLY A 96 5.12 2.28 11.22
C GLY A 96 4.68 1.96 12.65
N ARG A 97 4.15 2.93 13.38
CA ARG A 97 3.64 2.71 14.74
C ARG A 97 2.46 1.74 14.79
N PHE A 98 1.75 1.58 13.67
CA PHE A 98 0.58 0.69 13.60
C PHE A 98 0.91 -0.75 13.23
N GLY A 99 2.18 -1.06 13.02
CA GLY A 99 2.59 -2.39 12.52
C GLY A 99 2.50 -2.49 11.01
N PHE A 100 2.57 -3.71 10.47
CA PHE A 100 2.69 -3.95 9.04
C PHE A 100 1.77 -5.09 8.56
N PRO A 101 1.20 -4.99 7.33
CA PRO A 101 1.29 -3.80 6.49
C PRO A 101 0.47 -2.68 7.07
N VAL A 102 0.87 -1.45 6.80
CA VAL A 102 0.05 -0.29 7.06
C VAL A 102 -0.17 0.44 5.73
N LEU A 103 -1.39 0.90 5.50
CA LEU A 103 -1.78 1.51 4.24
C LEU A 103 -1.92 3.01 4.45
N VAL A 104 -1.16 3.78 3.68
CA VAL A 104 -1.17 5.23 3.79
C VAL A 104 -1.68 5.82 2.49
N ILE A 105 -2.72 6.63 2.57
CA ILE A 105 -3.32 7.29 1.41
C ILE A 105 -2.77 8.70 1.34
N LEU A 106 -2.21 9.05 0.18
CA LEU A 106 -1.68 10.39 -0.08
C LEU A 106 -2.55 11.11 -1.11
N ASP A 107 -2.75 12.40 -0.86
CA ASP A 107 -3.38 13.31 -1.80
C ASP A 107 -2.47 13.59 -2.99
N THR A 108 -3.00 14.29 -3.98
CA THR A 108 -2.28 14.68 -5.21
C THR A 108 -1.07 15.59 -4.94
N ASP A 109 -1.06 16.29 -3.80
CA ASP A 109 0.09 17.08 -3.36
C ASP A 109 1.09 16.30 -2.51
N GLY A 110 0.83 15.02 -2.26
CA GLY A 110 1.67 14.15 -1.45
C GLY A 110 1.41 14.18 0.04
N SER A 111 0.43 14.97 0.50
CA SER A 111 0.07 15.00 1.93
C SER A 111 -0.69 13.74 2.33
N VAL A 112 -0.54 13.35 3.60
CA VAL A 112 -1.21 12.16 4.14
C VAL A 112 -2.69 12.48 4.38
N LEU A 113 -3.57 11.75 3.72
CA LEU A 113 -5.02 11.83 3.92
C LEU A 113 -5.50 10.88 5.01
N HIS A 114 -4.96 9.66 5.04
CA HIS A 114 -5.44 8.62 5.93
C HIS A 114 -4.37 7.56 6.14
N ILE A 115 -4.33 7.01 7.34
CA ILE A 115 -3.46 5.89 7.70
C ILE A 115 -4.36 4.76 8.17
N GLN A 116 -4.32 3.62 7.49
CA GLN A 116 -5.15 2.47 7.81
C GLN A 116 -4.32 1.35 8.43
N ASN A 117 -4.59 1.05 9.68
CA ASN A 117 -4.09 -0.15 10.31
C ASN A 117 -4.75 -1.37 9.66
N SER A 118 -3.95 -2.24 9.04
CA SER A 118 -4.48 -3.37 8.29
C SER A 118 -5.14 -4.44 9.17
N SER A 119 -4.87 -4.42 10.48
CA SER A 119 -5.52 -5.37 11.38
C SER A 119 -7.04 -5.21 11.41
N TYR A 120 -7.55 -4.02 11.16
CA TYR A 120 -9.00 -3.78 11.06
C TYR A 120 -9.63 -4.39 9.80
N LEU A 121 -8.82 -4.84 8.85
CA LEU A 121 -9.28 -5.44 7.60
C LEU A 121 -9.21 -6.96 7.62
N GLU A 122 -8.75 -7.54 8.73
CA GLU A 122 -8.56 -8.97 8.89
C GLU A 122 -9.86 -9.67 9.26
N ASP A 123 -9.90 -10.97 8.92
CA ASP A 123 -10.92 -11.91 9.33
C ASP A 123 -10.23 -13.25 9.57
N GLY A 124 -10.10 -13.65 10.84
CA GLY A 124 -9.40 -14.87 11.22
C GLY A 124 -7.94 -14.85 10.76
N ASP A 125 -7.54 -15.87 10.00
CA ASP A 125 -6.15 -16.03 9.52
C ASP A 125 -5.90 -15.31 8.19
N GLY A 126 -6.80 -14.46 7.75
CA GLY A 126 -6.67 -13.76 6.48
C GLY A 126 -7.38 -12.41 6.50
N TYR A 127 -7.71 -11.91 5.32
CA TYR A 127 -8.39 -10.63 5.16
C TYR A 127 -9.85 -10.82 4.77
N SER A 128 -10.69 -9.88 5.17
CA SER A 128 -12.10 -9.85 4.80
C SER A 128 -12.28 -9.11 3.49
N LYS A 129 -12.91 -9.73 2.50
CA LYS A 129 -13.22 -9.07 1.23
C LYS A 129 -14.07 -7.81 1.45
N ASP A 130 -15.11 -7.90 2.27
CA ASP A 130 -16.01 -6.76 2.48
C ASP A 130 -15.30 -5.59 3.15
N LYS A 131 -14.44 -5.87 4.13
CA LYS A 131 -13.70 -4.83 4.83
C LYS A 131 -12.67 -4.17 3.91
N VAL A 132 -11.93 -4.98 3.15
CA VAL A 132 -10.90 -4.48 2.23
C VAL A 132 -11.54 -3.68 1.08
N LEU A 133 -12.55 -4.24 0.44
CA LEU A 133 -13.27 -3.56 -0.65
C LEU A 133 -13.90 -2.26 -0.15
N GLY A 134 -14.57 -2.31 0.99
CA GLY A 134 -15.19 -1.13 1.60
C GLY A 134 -14.18 -0.05 1.91
N PHE A 135 -13.01 -0.43 2.43
CA PHE A 135 -11.91 0.52 2.68
C PHE A 135 -11.52 1.25 1.40
N PHE A 136 -11.21 0.52 0.32
CA PHE A 136 -10.80 1.17 -0.92
C PHE A 136 -11.91 2.04 -1.51
N GLN A 137 -13.16 1.57 -1.48
CA GLN A 137 -14.30 2.33 -2.01
C GLN A 137 -14.54 3.64 -1.26
N GLN A 138 -14.29 3.66 0.05
CA GLN A 138 -14.49 4.85 0.88
C GLN A 138 -13.39 5.91 0.68
N TRP A 139 -12.25 5.53 0.13
CA TRP A 139 -11.11 6.44 -0.03
C TRP A 139 -10.77 6.75 -1.48
N THR A 140 -11.63 6.42 -2.44
CA THR A 140 -11.43 6.89 -3.82
C THR A 140 -11.50 8.41 -3.86
N PRO A 141 -10.85 9.06 -4.84
CA PRO A 141 -10.96 10.51 -4.98
C PRO A 141 -12.41 11.00 -5.07
N ALA A 142 -13.26 10.29 -5.81
CA ALA A 142 -14.68 10.64 -5.90
C ALA A 142 -15.39 10.56 -4.55
N ALA A 143 -15.13 9.49 -3.78
CA ALA A 143 -15.74 9.32 -2.45
C ALA A 143 -15.31 10.42 -1.49
N VAL A 144 -14.01 10.75 -1.46
CA VAL A 144 -13.47 11.80 -0.57
C VAL A 144 -14.05 13.17 -0.93
N ARG A 145 -14.23 13.44 -2.22
CA ARG A 145 -14.80 14.73 -2.68
C ARG A 145 -16.31 14.77 -2.67
N GLY A 146 -16.98 13.66 -2.35
CA GLY A 146 -18.45 13.62 -2.33
C GLY A 146 -19.06 13.61 -3.73
N GLU A 147 -18.38 13.02 -4.71
CA GLU A 147 -18.79 12.99 -6.11
C GLU A 147 -19.45 11.67 -6.53
N ASN A 148 -19.79 10.83 -5.59
CA ASN A 148 -20.42 9.55 -5.89
C ASN A 148 -21.92 9.70 -6.22
#